data_0a23c4110251b77dc555525cfd7fb4dc
#
_entry.id   0a23c4110251b77dc555525cfd7fb4dc
#
_cell.length_a   1.000
_cell.length_b   1.000
_cell.length_c   1.000
_cell.angle_alpha   90.00
_cell.angle_beta   90.00
_cell.angle_gamma   90.00
#
_symmetry.space_group_name_H-M   'P 1'
#
loop_
_entity.id
_entity.type
_entity.pdbx_description
1 polymer ?
#
loop_
_entity_poly.entity_id
_entity_poly.type
_entity_poly.pdbx_seq_one_letter_code
_entity_poly.pdbx_strand_id
1 'polypeptide(L)'
;DAAAGELKPLYNFMNDLPGIGGTPVPFLPKDNIQRTLGLSTSFDAGRGCPYQCSFCTIINVQGRKSRFRSADDVEKLVRMNWAQGIHKFFITDDNFARNKDWEAIFDRLIELKERDGIPLGLMIQVDTLCHKIPNFIEKSRRAGVTRVFIGLENVNPDNLTAAKKNQNKITEYRKMLLAWKAQGIMTLAGYILGFPADTPESIRRDIAIIQEELPLDVIEFFILTPLPGSEDHQVLWKKNVEMDADLNIYDVEHVCTAHPKMSKQEWEDIYHEAWALYYSPDHMKTLLRRAVATGVPLARLVKVLVSFATTVPLENVHPLQSGLLRLKTPSERRPDLPRENPLVFWPRFAWETFRKHASLAGTIIGLTISAFLISREAKSKTYMDQALTPVADDEEETLSLFTKTAGGTAAVSHVRKVAELTRTAH
;
A
#
# COMPACT_ATOMS: atom_id res chain seq x y z
N ASP A 1 20.67 24.44 19.80
CA ASP A 1 20.46 24.06 21.23
C ASP A 1 21.43 22.94 21.65
N ALA A 2 21.54 21.81 20.93
CA ALA A 2 22.46 20.71 21.32
C ALA A 2 23.92 21.16 21.39
N ALA A 3 24.42 21.90 20.39
CA ALA A 3 25.80 22.42 20.36
C ALA A 3 26.05 23.48 21.43
N ALA A 4 25.00 24.15 21.88
CA ALA A 4 25.07 25.14 22.99
C ALA A 4 24.82 24.52 24.35
N GLY A 5 24.49 23.24 24.44
CA GLY A 5 24.12 22.59 25.72
C GLY A 5 22.75 23.01 26.27
N GLU A 6 21.90 23.61 25.45
CA GLU A 6 20.60 24.20 25.80
C GLU A 6 19.42 23.37 25.31
N LEU A 7 19.47 22.06 25.47
CA LEU A 7 18.37 21.17 25.03
C LEU A 7 17.11 21.44 25.88
N LYS A 8 15.98 21.59 25.20
CA LYS A 8 14.65 21.71 25.82
C LYS A 8 14.07 20.32 26.10
N PRO A 9 13.28 20.15 27.17
CA PRO A 9 12.60 18.90 27.46
C PRO A 9 11.65 18.44 26.33
N LEU A 10 11.08 19.40 25.60
CA LEU A 10 10.12 19.16 24.51
C LEU A 10 10.27 20.23 23.41
N TYR A 11 10.36 19.78 22.17
CA TYR A 11 10.28 20.60 20.96
C TYR A 11 8.94 20.32 20.28
N ASN A 12 7.97 21.21 20.42
CA ASN A 12 6.66 21.11 19.76
C ASN A 12 6.44 22.31 18.84
N PHE A 13 6.46 22.03 17.52
CA PHE A 13 6.25 23.03 16.48
C PHE A 13 4.99 22.73 15.64
N MET A 14 4.04 21.95 16.18
CA MET A 14 2.83 21.55 15.42
C MET A 14 1.96 22.73 14.99
N ASN A 15 2.03 23.86 15.69
CA ASN A 15 1.31 25.08 15.30
C ASN A 15 2.08 25.96 14.29
N ASP A 16 3.36 25.66 14.07
CA ASP A 16 4.25 26.42 13.18
C ASP A 16 5.07 25.46 12.31
N LEU A 17 4.38 24.64 11.54
CA LEU A 17 5.02 23.72 10.59
C LEU A 17 5.50 24.50 9.36
N PRO A 18 6.82 24.59 9.11
CA PRO A 18 7.36 25.38 8.02
C PRO A 18 7.04 24.78 6.65
N GLY A 19 7.00 25.62 5.63
CA GLY A 19 7.02 25.17 4.22
C GLY A 19 8.26 24.36 3.92
N ILE A 20 8.21 23.52 2.89
CA ILE A 20 9.33 22.69 2.43
C ILE A 20 9.88 23.11 1.05
N GLY A 21 9.24 24.08 0.40
CA GLY A 21 9.72 24.66 -0.86
C GLY A 21 11.06 25.38 -0.66
N GLY A 22 11.99 25.19 -1.58
CA GLY A 22 13.33 25.78 -1.53
C GLY A 22 14.27 25.21 -0.44
N THR A 23 13.79 24.25 0.36
CA THR A 23 14.68 23.58 1.34
C THR A 23 15.66 22.64 0.63
N PRO A 24 16.81 22.30 1.25
CA PRO A 24 17.73 21.35 0.66
C PRO A 24 17.03 20.06 0.22
N VAL A 25 17.30 19.64 -1.01
CA VAL A 25 16.74 18.40 -1.54
C VAL A 25 17.52 17.20 -0.97
N PRO A 26 16.83 16.12 -0.54
CA PRO A 26 17.50 14.93 -0.04
C PRO A 26 18.29 14.27 -1.17
N PHE A 27 19.51 13.86 -0.87
CA PHE A 27 20.37 13.16 -1.81
C PHE A 27 21.05 11.98 -1.13
N LEU A 28 20.90 10.81 -1.73
CA LEU A 28 21.57 9.60 -1.31
C LEU A 28 22.58 9.18 -2.38
N PRO A 29 23.88 9.02 -2.05
CA PRO A 29 24.88 8.56 -2.99
C PRO A 29 24.54 7.18 -3.57
N LYS A 30 24.91 6.94 -4.83
CA LYS A 30 24.64 5.69 -5.55
C LYS A 30 25.11 4.45 -4.80
N ASP A 31 26.26 4.48 -4.15
CA ASP A 31 26.81 3.35 -3.41
C ASP A 31 25.89 2.91 -2.26
N ASN A 32 25.17 3.84 -1.64
CA ASN A 32 24.18 3.52 -0.64
C ASN A 32 22.92 2.93 -1.28
N ILE A 33 22.48 3.46 -2.44
CA ILE A 33 21.29 2.98 -3.16
C ILE A 33 21.54 1.58 -3.72
N GLN A 34 22.74 1.25 -4.16
CA GLN A 34 23.08 -0.08 -4.71
C GLN A 34 22.93 -1.23 -3.71
N ARG A 35 22.91 -0.92 -2.41
CA ARG A 35 22.63 -1.91 -1.36
C ARG A 35 21.15 -2.37 -1.38
N THR A 36 20.26 -1.64 -2.05
CA THR A 36 18.87 -2.00 -2.23
C THR A 36 18.65 -2.65 -3.59
N LEU A 37 17.81 -3.68 -3.63
CA LEU A 37 17.43 -4.33 -4.88
C LEU A 37 16.60 -3.37 -5.73
N GLY A 38 17.11 -2.98 -6.90
CA GLY A 38 16.32 -2.26 -7.90
C GLY A 38 16.75 -0.86 -8.23
N LEU A 39 17.84 -0.32 -7.65
CA LEU A 39 18.38 1.01 -7.95
C LEU A 39 17.28 2.08 -7.95
N SER A 40 16.56 2.17 -6.84
CA SER A 40 15.51 3.16 -6.62
C SER A 40 15.75 3.91 -5.33
N THR A 41 15.34 5.16 -5.29
CA THR A 41 15.35 5.99 -4.09
C THR A 41 13.97 6.61 -3.84
N SER A 42 13.82 7.34 -2.75
CA SER A 42 12.57 8.01 -2.40
C SER A 42 12.81 9.48 -2.14
N PHE A 43 11.76 10.27 -2.29
CA PHE A 43 11.72 11.66 -1.88
C PHE A 43 10.30 12.10 -1.53
N ASP A 44 10.19 13.13 -0.70
CA ASP A 44 8.94 13.83 -0.44
C ASP A 44 8.77 14.99 -1.42
N ALA A 45 7.70 15.00 -2.19
CA ALA A 45 7.25 16.18 -2.93
C ALA A 45 6.30 17.03 -2.08
N GLY A 46 5.68 16.43 -1.07
CA GLY A 46 4.80 17.11 -0.12
C GLY A 46 4.66 16.37 1.20
N ARG A 47 4.12 17.07 2.20
CA ARG A 47 3.83 16.56 3.54
C ARG A 47 2.48 17.05 4.01
N GLY A 48 1.83 16.25 4.87
CA GLY A 48 0.53 16.55 5.46
C GLY A 48 -0.65 16.00 4.66
N CYS A 49 -1.68 15.57 5.39
CA CYS A 49 -2.88 14.98 4.82
C CYS A 49 -4.13 15.67 5.38
N PRO A 50 -5.11 16.08 4.56
CA PRO A 50 -6.29 16.80 5.03
C PRO A 50 -7.29 15.93 5.79
N TYR A 51 -7.19 14.61 5.68
CA TYR A 51 -8.12 13.66 6.27
C TYR A 51 -7.88 13.44 7.77
N GLN A 52 -8.81 12.74 8.45
CA GLN A 52 -8.85 12.59 9.91
C GLN A 52 -8.97 11.13 10.36
N CYS A 53 -8.35 10.22 9.62
CA CYS A 53 -8.40 8.80 9.97
C CYS A 53 -7.89 8.57 11.39
N SER A 54 -8.68 7.89 12.25
CA SER A 54 -8.40 7.75 13.68
C SER A 54 -7.15 6.93 13.99
N PHE A 55 -6.83 5.95 13.15
CA PHE A 55 -5.64 5.10 13.29
C PHE A 55 -4.34 5.79 12.84
N CYS A 56 -4.44 6.89 12.05
CA CYS A 56 -3.30 7.49 11.38
C CYS A 56 -2.55 8.49 12.26
N THR A 57 -1.22 8.39 12.30
CA THR A 57 -0.35 9.31 13.04
C THR A 57 0.06 10.55 12.24
N ILE A 58 -0.08 10.52 10.92
CA ILE A 58 0.42 11.55 10.01
C ILE A 58 -0.10 12.95 10.35
N ILE A 59 -1.39 13.07 10.63
CA ILE A 59 -2.00 14.35 10.98
C ILE A 59 -1.41 14.99 12.25
N ASN A 60 -0.89 14.16 13.15
CA ASN A 60 -0.28 14.60 14.42
C ASN A 60 1.24 14.83 14.29
N VAL A 61 1.87 14.39 13.20
CA VAL A 61 3.32 14.55 12.96
C VAL A 61 3.58 15.53 11.82
N GLN A 62 2.85 15.41 10.71
CA GLN A 62 3.03 16.21 9.51
C GLN A 62 2.00 17.34 9.35
N GLY A 63 0.94 17.31 10.19
CA GLY A 63 -0.16 18.28 10.11
C GLY A 63 -1.15 17.98 8.98
N ARG A 64 -2.20 18.82 8.93
CA ARG A 64 -3.34 18.67 8.01
C ARG A 64 -3.28 19.57 6.78
N LYS A 65 -2.33 20.50 6.73
CA LYS A 65 -2.12 21.39 5.59
C LYS A 65 -1.10 20.78 4.65
N SER A 66 -1.40 20.71 3.36
CA SER A 66 -0.43 20.34 2.34
C SER A 66 0.71 21.37 2.34
N ARG A 67 1.93 20.91 2.57
CA ARG A 67 3.19 21.64 2.42
C ARG A 67 3.97 20.93 1.34
N PHE A 68 4.42 21.61 0.32
CA PHE A 68 4.93 20.99 -0.89
C PHE A 68 6.23 21.65 -1.36
N ARG A 69 7.00 20.89 -2.12
CA ARG A 69 8.15 21.37 -2.90
C ARG A 69 7.65 21.96 -4.21
N SER A 70 8.36 22.94 -4.73
CA SER A 70 8.10 23.45 -6.07
C SER A 70 8.44 22.41 -7.14
N ALA A 71 7.89 22.57 -8.34
CA ALA A 71 8.28 21.78 -9.50
C ALA A 71 9.79 21.87 -9.80
N ASP A 72 10.41 23.02 -9.54
CA ASP A 72 11.86 23.23 -9.70
C ASP A 72 12.69 22.44 -8.68
N ASP A 73 12.24 22.33 -7.42
CA ASP A 73 12.88 21.50 -6.41
C ASP A 73 12.86 20.02 -6.83
N VAL A 74 11.70 19.56 -7.35
CA VAL A 74 11.54 18.18 -7.82
C VAL A 74 12.39 17.91 -9.06
N GLU A 75 12.45 18.84 -10.02
CA GLU A 75 13.36 18.73 -11.17
C GLU A 75 14.81 18.61 -10.75
N LYS A 76 15.27 19.50 -9.87
CA LYS A 76 16.64 19.47 -9.33
C LYS A 76 16.95 18.11 -8.72
N LEU A 77 16.05 17.57 -7.91
CA LEU A 77 16.19 16.26 -7.28
C LEU A 77 16.31 15.14 -8.31
N VAL A 78 15.42 15.14 -9.32
CA VAL A 78 15.43 14.14 -10.39
C VAL A 78 16.73 14.22 -11.18
N ARG A 79 17.18 15.41 -11.59
CA ARG A 79 18.43 15.58 -12.35
C ARG A 79 19.66 15.16 -11.57
N MET A 80 19.74 15.48 -10.27
CA MET A 80 20.86 15.07 -9.42
C MET A 80 20.93 13.52 -9.32
N ASN A 81 19.80 12.87 -9.18
CA ASN A 81 19.73 11.41 -9.14
C ASN A 81 20.01 10.78 -10.51
N TRP A 82 19.47 11.36 -11.58
CA TRP A 82 19.73 10.92 -12.95
C TRP A 82 21.23 10.99 -13.31
N ALA A 83 21.93 12.03 -12.88
CA ALA A 83 23.38 12.16 -13.07
C ALA A 83 24.20 11.00 -12.50
N GLN A 84 23.67 10.29 -11.48
CA GLN A 84 24.27 9.06 -10.94
C GLN A 84 23.61 7.76 -11.47
N GLY A 85 22.71 7.86 -12.47
CA GLY A 85 22.04 6.72 -13.11
C GLY A 85 20.79 6.23 -12.40
N ILE A 86 20.24 6.99 -11.46
CA ILE A 86 19.00 6.66 -10.74
C ILE A 86 17.83 7.41 -11.37
N HIS A 87 16.81 6.66 -11.78
CA HIS A 87 15.61 7.19 -12.45
C HIS A 87 14.30 6.59 -11.94
N LYS A 88 14.36 5.79 -10.87
CA LYS A 88 13.20 5.18 -10.24
C LYS A 88 13.02 5.77 -8.85
N PHE A 89 11.81 6.28 -8.59
CA PHE A 89 11.51 6.98 -7.34
C PHE A 89 10.21 6.50 -6.71
N PHE A 90 10.21 6.46 -5.40
CA PHE A 90 8.98 6.45 -4.61
C PHE A 90 8.76 7.87 -4.08
N ILE A 91 7.67 8.52 -4.49
CA ILE A 91 7.24 9.80 -3.95
C ILE A 91 6.46 9.51 -2.67
N THR A 92 7.06 9.88 -1.53
CA THR A 92 6.61 9.48 -0.19
C THR A 92 5.60 10.45 0.43
N ASP A 93 4.92 11.26 -0.39
CA ASP A 93 3.83 12.11 0.10
C ASP A 93 2.79 11.26 0.81
N ASP A 94 2.29 11.73 1.93
CA ASP A 94 1.22 11.05 2.68
C ASP A 94 -0.04 10.81 1.84
N ASN A 95 -0.26 11.68 0.86
CA ASN A 95 -1.31 11.56 -0.15
C ASN A 95 -1.00 12.52 -1.31
N PHE A 96 -0.34 12.03 -2.34
CA PHE A 96 0.09 12.86 -3.47
C PHE A 96 -1.08 13.48 -4.23
N ALA A 97 -2.24 12.80 -4.29
CA ALA A 97 -3.45 13.36 -4.90
C ALA A 97 -4.00 14.61 -4.17
N ARG A 98 -3.53 14.89 -2.97
CA ARG A 98 -3.90 16.08 -2.17
C ARG A 98 -2.74 17.07 -2.01
N ASN A 99 -1.61 16.83 -2.66
CA ASN A 99 -0.55 17.81 -2.81
C ASN A 99 -1.08 18.97 -3.69
N LYS A 100 -1.02 20.21 -3.20
CA LYS A 100 -1.58 21.35 -3.91
C LYS A 100 -0.85 21.72 -5.20
N ASP A 101 0.41 21.28 -5.33
CA ASP A 101 1.25 21.54 -6.51
C ASP A 101 1.41 20.29 -7.41
N TRP A 102 0.57 19.27 -7.20
CA TRP A 102 0.67 17.99 -7.91
C TRP A 102 0.71 18.16 -9.44
N GLU A 103 -0.07 19.09 -9.97
CA GLU A 103 -0.20 19.29 -11.41
C GLU A 103 1.07 19.90 -12.00
N ALA A 104 1.60 20.97 -11.40
CA ALA A 104 2.85 21.59 -11.81
C ALA A 104 4.03 20.61 -11.69
N ILE A 105 4.05 19.80 -10.63
CA ILE A 105 5.06 18.74 -10.44
C ILE A 105 4.96 17.71 -11.56
N PHE A 106 3.75 17.22 -11.88
CA PHE A 106 3.57 16.25 -12.96
C PHE A 106 3.93 16.83 -14.33
N ASP A 107 3.52 18.06 -14.63
CA ASP A 107 3.86 18.72 -15.89
C ASP A 107 5.38 18.81 -16.05
N ARG A 108 6.13 19.17 -15.00
CA ARG A 108 7.58 19.18 -15.02
C ARG A 108 8.18 17.77 -15.20
N LEU A 109 7.64 16.75 -14.54
CA LEU A 109 8.10 15.37 -14.71
C LEU A 109 7.81 14.82 -16.12
N ILE A 110 6.69 15.25 -16.73
CA ILE A 110 6.36 14.94 -18.12
C ILE A 110 7.42 15.57 -19.06
N GLU A 111 7.76 16.84 -18.86
CA GLU A 111 8.81 17.50 -19.64
C GLU A 111 10.15 16.77 -19.52
N LEU A 112 10.60 16.42 -18.31
CA LEU A 112 11.83 15.67 -18.08
C LEU A 112 11.84 14.32 -18.80
N LYS A 113 10.69 13.65 -18.87
CA LYS A 113 10.56 12.37 -19.52
C LYS A 113 10.42 12.48 -21.04
N GLU A 114 9.54 13.35 -21.53
CA GLU A 114 9.16 13.42 -22.96
C GLU A 114 10.17 14.28 -23.76
N ARG A 115 10.64 15.39 -23.19
CA ARG A 115 11.59 16.28 -23.86
C ARG A 115 13.06 15.89 -23.60
N ASP A 116 13.40 15.63 -22.32
CA ASP A 116 14.79 15.40 -21.93
C ASP A 116 15.17 13.90 -21.94
N GLY A 117 14.21 13.01 -22.21
CA GLY A 117 14.45 11.58 -22.37
C GLY A 117 14.78 10.81 -21.09
N ILE A 118 14.52 11.36 -19.90
CA ILE A 118 14.76 10.66 -18.63
C ILE A 118 13.72 9.54 -18.45
N PRO A 119 14.11 8.25 -18.35
CA PRO A 119 13.19 7.12 -18.31
C PRO A 119 12.56 6.94 -16.92
N LEU A 120 11.80 7.94 -16.46
CA LEU A 120 11.20 7.95 -15.12
C LEU A 120 10.31 6.73 -14.83
N GLY A 121 10.51 6.14 -13.67
CA GLY A 121 9.67 5.09 -13.12
C GLY A 121 9.21 5.45 -11.70
N LEU A 122 7.97 5.88 -11.55
CA LEU A 122 7.46 6.44 -10.30
C LEU A 122 6.50 5.49 -9.60
N MET A 123 6.49 5.55 -8.27
CA MET A 123 5.45 5.05 -7.39
C MET A 123 4.92 6.23 -6.56
N ILE A 124 3.61 6.33 -6.41
CA ILE A 124 2.94 7.37 -5.62
C ILE A 124 1.92 6.74 -4.67
N GLN A 125 1.53 7.48 -3.63
CA GLN A 125 0.45 7.12 -2.71
C GLN A 125 -0.74 8.07 -2.89
N VAL A 126 -1.95 7.51 -2.92
CA VAL A 126 -3.18 8.27 -3.17
C VAL A 126 -4.36 7.75 -2.34
N ASP A 127 -5.37 8.58 -2.19
CA ASP A 127 -6.69 8.16 -1.67
C ASP A 127 -7.59 7.60 -2.79
N THR A 128 -8.71 7.00 -2.39
CA THR A 128 -9.68 6.35 -3.29
C THR A 128 -10.50 7.31 -4.16
N LEU A 129 -10.43 8.61 -3.93
CA LEU A 129 -11.12 9.63 -4.72
C LEU A 129 -10.21 10.35 -5.72
N CYS A 130 -8.97 9.90 -5.89
CA CYS A 130 -8.00 10.52 -6.80
C CYS A 130 -8.49 10.55 -8.26
N HIS A 131 -9.31 9.58 -8.67
CA HIS A 131 -9.88 9.48 -10.03
C HIS A 131 -10.88 10.61 -10.35
N LYS A 132 -11.40 11.30 -9.34
CA LYS A 132 -12.29 12.47 -9.50
C LYS A 132 -11.52 13.77 -9.77
N ILE A 133 -10.21 13.76 -9.66
CA ILE A 133 -9.37 14.91 -9.99
C ILE A 133 -9.15 14.90 -11.51
N PRO A 134 -9.56 15.96 -12.22
CA PRO A 134 -9.42 16.02 -13.68
C PRO A 134 -7.97 15.76 -14.12
N ASN A 135 -7.79 14.91 -15.11
CA ASN A 135 -6.50 14.57 -15.74
C ASN A 135 -5.44 13.95 -14.80
N PHE A 136 -5.74 13.72 -13.52
CA PHE A 136 -4.74 13.24 -12.56
C PHE A 136 -4.13 11.89 -12.97
N ILE A 137 -4.96 10.91 -13.30
CA ILE A 137 -4.50 9.55 -13.65
C ILE A 137 -3.78 9.56 -15.01
N GLU A 138 -4.26 10.33 -15.99
CA GLU A 138 -3.60 10.49 -17.29
C GLU A 138 -2.22 11.13 -17.14
N LYS A 139 -2.13 12.28 -16.44
CA LYS A 139 -0.85 12.94 -16.15
C LYS A 139 0.09 12.04 -15.34
N SER A 140 -0.44 11.23 -14.40
CA SER A 140 0.35 10.23 -13.69
C SER A 140 1.07 9.28 -14.65
N ARG A 141 0.34 8.73 -15.63
CA ARG A 141 0.93 7.83 -16.64
C ARG A 141 2.01 8.51 -17.46
N ARG A 142 1.76 9.72 -17.93
CA ARG A 142 2.69 10.51 -18.73
C ARG A 142 3.95 10.89 -17.93
N ALA A 143 3.79 11.29 -16.67
CA ALA A 143 4.89 11.59 -15.75
C ALA A 143 5.78 10.38 -15.43
N GLY A 144 5.32 9.16 -15.74
CA GLY A 144 6.09 7.94 -15.50
C GLY A 144 5.65 7.12 -14.28
N VAL A 145 4.47 7.38 -13.73
CA VAL A 145 3.91 6.53 -12.68
C VAL A 145 3.67 5.14 -13.26
N THR A 146 4.21 4.15 -12.61
CA THR A 146 4.13 2.74 -12.99
C THR A 146 3.47 1.89 -11.93
N ARG A 147 3.39 2.39 -10.71
CA ARG A 147 2.74 1.78 -9.56
C ARG A 147 2.04 2.86 -8.74
N VAL A 148 0.89 2.53 -8.22
CA VAL A 148 0.14 3.40 -7.31
C VAL A 148 -0.24 2.62 -6.05
N PHE A 149 0.06 3.17 -4.88
CA PHE A 149 -0.43 2.65 -3.61
C PHE A 149 -1.69 3.40 -3.20
N ILE A 150 -2.73 2.66 -2.82
CA ILE A 150 -4.07 3.19 -2.54
C ILE A 150 -4.46 2.79 -1.12
N GLY A 151 -4.79 3.77 -0.30
CA GLY A 151 -5.35 3.52 1.03
C GLY A 151 -6.79 3.02 0.95
N LEU A 152 -6.99 1.73 0.58
CA LEU A 152 -8.31 1.10 0.47
C LEU A 152 -8.91 0.83 1.86
N GLU A 153 -8.10 0.37 2.77
CA GLU A 153 -8.28 0.07 4.18
C GLU A 153 -9.30 -1.03 4.48
N ASN A 154 -10.51 -0.96 3.96
CA ASN A 154 -11.57 -1.93 4.19
C ASN A 154 -12.67 -1.83 3.12
N VAL A 155 -13.46 -2.89 2.94
CA VAL A 155 -14.65 -2.90 2.06
C VAL A 155 -15.95 -2.81 2.84
N ASN A 156 -15.91 -2.83 4.16
CA ASN A 156 -17.07 -2.64 5.02
C ASN A 156 -17.22 -1.15 5.40
N PRO A 157 -18.31 -0.46 4.98
CA PRO A 157 -18.55 0.94 5.28
C PRO A 157 -18.63 1.26 6.77
N ASP A 158 -19.08 0.32 7.60
CA ASP A 158 -19.19 0.53 9.06
C ASP A 158 -17.77 0.64 9.67
N ASN A 159 -16.83 -0.19 9.22
CA ASN A 159 -15.42 -0.11 9.62
C ASN A 159 -14.78 1.21 9.18
N LEU A 160 -15.04 1.63 7.93
CA LEU A 160 -14.53 2.90 7.40
C LEU A 160 -15.07 4.11 8.18
N THR A 161 -16.34 4.06 8.56
CA THR A 161 -16.98 5.10 9.38
C THR A 161 -16.40 5.14 10.79
N ALA A 162 -16.24 3.99 11.43
CA ALA A 162 -15.63 3.87 12.75
C ALA A 162 -14.19 4.42 12.77
N ALA A 163 -13.43 4.22 11.69
CA ALA A 163 -12.08 4.73 11.50
C ALA A 163 -12.02 6.20 11.03
N LYS A 164 -13.14 6.90 10.93
CA LYS A 164 -13.23 8.26 10.36
C LYS A 164 -12.65 8.38 8.95
N LYS A 165 -12.60 7.28 8.20
CA LYS A 165 -12.12 7.21 6.81
C LYS A 165 -13.23 7.60 5.82
N ASN A 166 -13.89 8.72 6.06
CA ASN A 166 -15.09 9.14 5.34
C ASN A 166 -14.87 9.41 3.83
N GLN A 167 -13.63 9.62 3.40
CA GLN A 167 -13.28 9.77 1.99
C GLN A 167 -13.34 8.44 1.23
N ASN A 168 -13.23 7.31 1.91
CA ASN A 168 -13.37 6.01 1.27
C ASN A 168 -14.86 5.72 1.05
N LYS A 169 -15.25 5.66 -0.21
CA LYS A 169 -16.60 5.30 -0.65
C LYS A 169 -16.51 4.00 -1.43
N ILE A 170 -17.07 2.92 -0.89
CA ILE A 170 -17.00 1.60 -1.55
C ILE A 170 -17.58 1.62 -2.96
N THR A 171 -18.57 2.48 -3.23
CA THR A 171 -19.20 2.70 -4.54
C THR A 171 -18.25 3.32 -5.58
N GLU A 172 -17.12 3.86 -5.14
CA GLU A 172 -16.11 4.45 -6.03
C GLU A 172 -14.91 3.52 -6.30
N TYR A 173 -14.77 2.43 -5.54
CA TYR A 173 -13.57 1.58 -5.59
C TYR A 173 -13.32 0.97 -6.97
N ARG A 174 -14.36 0.38 -7.60
CA ARG A 174 -14.23 -0.21 -8.93
C ARG A 174 -13.91 0.85 -9.98
N LYS A 175 -14.65 1.96 -9.98
CA LYS A 175 -14.45 3.09 -10.92
C LYS A 175 -13.02 3.59 -10.84
N MET A 176 -12.51 3.81 -9.64
CA MET A 176 -11.13 4.25 -9.41
C MET A 176 -10.10 3.22 -9.89
N LEU A 177 -10.26 1.95 -9.53
CA LEU A 177 -9.33 0.88 -9.93
C LEU A 177 -9.33 0.67 -11.44
N LEU A 178 -10.49 0.66 -12.09
CA LEU A 178 -10.61 0.55 -13.56
C LEU A 178 -9.96 1.74 -14.27
N ALA A 179 -10.05 2.95 -13.72
CA ALA A 179 -9.36 4.12 -14.28
C ALA A 179 -7.84 3.96 -14.27
N TRP A 180 -7.26 3.41 -13.20
CA TRP A 180 -5.83 3.07 -13.14
C TRP A 180 -5.46 1.95 -14.12
N LYS A 181 -6.30 0.92 -14.23
CA LYS A 181 -6.12 -0.19 -15.18
C LYS A 181 -6.12 0.28 -16.63
N ALA A 182 -7.00 1.20 -16.99
CA ALA A 182 -7.05 1.78 -18.34
C ALA A 182 -5.73 2.45 -18.74
N GLN A 183 -4.91 2.88 -17.78
CA GLN A 183 -3.57 3.44 -18.02
C GLN A 183 -2.44 2.41 -17.91
N GLY A 184 -2.73 1.13 -17.72
CA GLY A 184 -1.72 0.07 -17.55
C GLY A 184 -0.83 0.29 -16.31
N ILE A 185 -1.33 0.96 -15.29
CA ILE A 185 -0.63 1.22 -14.02
C ILE A 185 -0.96 0.11 -13.04
N MET A 186 0.07 -0.47 -12.42
CA MET A 186 -0.09 -1.51 -11.40
C MET A 186 -0.62 -0.90 -10.10
N THR A 187 -1.70 -1.47 -9.58
CA THR A 187 -2.37 -1.02 -8.36
C THR A 187 -1.94 -1.86 -7.15
N LEU A 188 -1.55 -1.19 -6.09
CA LEU A 188 -1.29 -1.77 -4.77
C LEU A 188 -2.26 -1.13 -3.78
N ALA A 189 -2.84 -1.92 -2.86
CA ALA A 189 -3.72 -1.37 -1.84
C ALA A 189 -3.32 -1.85 -0.44
N GLY A 190 -3.38 -0.94 0.53
CA GLY A 190 -3.36 -1.28 1.94
C GLY A 190 -4.74 -1.72 2.42
N TYR A 191 -4.80 -2.83 3.15
CA TYR A 191 -6.00 -3.37 3.76
C TYR A 191 -5.77 -3.69 5.22
N ILE A 192 -6.55 -3.10 6.10
CA ILE A 192 -6.39 -3.22 7.55
C ILE A 192 -7.36 -4.26 8.09
N LEU A 193 -6.86 -5.20 8.89
CA LEU A 193 -7.62 -6.26 9.56
C LEU A 193 -7.74 -5.94 11.05
N GLY A 194 -8.94 -6.16 11.59
CA GLY A 194 -9.20 -6.00 13.02
C GLY A 194 -9.89 -4.70 13.40
N PHE A 195 -10.67 -4.12 12.49
CA PHE A 195 -11.64 -3.10 12.90
C PHE A 195 -12.68 -3.70 13.86
N PRO A 196 -13.29 -2.89 14.75
CA PRO A 196 -14.17 -3.42 15.81
C PRO A 196 -15.33 -4.30 15.34
N ALA A 197 -15.76 -4.18 14.07
CA ALA A 197 -16.82 -5.01 13.50
C ALA A 197 -16.30 -6.32 12.90
N ASP A 198 -15.00 -6.49 12.70
CA ASP A 198 -14.41 -7.65 12.04
C ASP A 198 -14.56 -8.94 12.88
N THR A 199 -14.68 -10.05 12.16
CA THR A 199 -14.52 -11.43 12.63
C THR A 199 -13.71 -12.20 11.59
N PRO A 200 -13.13 -13.36 11.91
CA PRO A 200 -12.45 -14.18 10.93
C PRO A 200 -13.30 -14.48 9.68
N GLU A 201 -14.60 -14.75 9.86
CA GLU A 201 -15.53 -15.03 8.77
C GLU A 201 -15.78 -13.81 7.89
N SER A 202 -15.92 -12.61 8.49
CA SER A 202 -16.11 -11.38 7.72
C SER A 202 -14.87 -11.05 6.90
N ILE A 203 -13.67 -11.23 7.45
CA ILE A 203 -12.40 -11.00 6.76
C ILE A 203 -12.24 -11.96 5.57
N ARG A 204 -12.52 -13.27 5.75
CA ARG A 204 -12.48 -14.24 4.63
C ARG A 204 -13.43 -13.84 3.50
N ARG A 205 -14.65 -13.47 3.83
CA ARG A 205 -15.65 -12.99 2.87
C ARG A 205 -15.19 -11.74 2.14
N ASP A 206 -14.63 -10.77 2.86
CA ASP A 206 -14.17 -9.52 2.28
C ASP A 206 -13.00 -9.74 1.32
N ILE A 207 -12.08 -10.66 1.64
CA ILE A 207 -11.00 -11.07 0.73
C ILE A 207 -11.56 -11.70 -0.54
N ALA A 208 -12.56 -12.60 -0.43
CA ALA A 208 -13.20 -13.20 -1.61
C ALA A 208 -13.86 -12.13 -2.49
N ILE A 209 -14.57 -11.17 -1.92
CA ILE A 209 -15.16 -10.03 -2.63
C ILE A 209 -14.07 -9.23 -3.37
N ILE A 210 -12.96 -8.94 -2.71
CA ILE A 210 -11.84 -8.22 -3.32
C ILE A 210 -11.28 -9.00 -4.51
N GLN A 211 -11.09 -10.31 -4.37
CA GLN A 211 -10.57 -11.17 -5.43
C GLN A 211 -11.50 -11.22 -6.65
N GLU A 212 -12.79 -11.32 -6.43
CA GLU A 212 -13.80 -11.51 -7.47
C GLU A 212 -14.23 -10.21 -8.14
N GLU A 213 -14.35 -9.13 -7.38
CA GLU A 213 -15.04 -7.92 -7.83
C GLU A 213 -14.15 -6.69 -7.97
N LEU A 214 -12.93 -6.68 -7.41
CA LEU A 214 -12.02 -5.54 -7.52
C LEU A 214 -10.81 -5.85 -8.41
N PRO A 215 -10.51 -5.04 -9.43
CA PRO A 215 -9.37 -5.24 -10.33
C PRO A 215 -8.05 -4.78 -9.70
N LEU A 216 -7.76 -5.26 -8.48
CA LEU A 216 -6.56 -4.94 -7.73
C LEU A 216 -5.44 -5.93 -8.07
N ASP A 217 -4.19 -5.45 -8.24
CA ASP A 217 -3.05 -6.33 -8.55
C ASP A 217 -2.39 -6.89 -7.30
N VAL A 218 -2.19 -6.04 -6.30
CA VAL A 218 -1.44 -6.36 -5.07
C VAL A 218 -2.19 -5.81 -3.88
N ILE A 219 -2.30 -6.59 -2.83
CA ILE A 219 -2.85 -6.14 -1.54
C ILE A 219 -1.80 -6.34 -0.45
N GLU A 220 -1.73 -5.40 0.46
CA GLU A 220 -0.90 -5.44 1.65
C GLU A 220 -1.81 -5.50 2.86
N PHE A 221 -1.70 -6.55 3.67
CA PHE A 221 -2.50 -6.69 4.87
C PHE A 221 -1.75 -6.15 6.08
N PHE A 222 -2.46 -5.38 6.89
CA PHE A 222 -1.96 -4.80 8.13
C PHE A 222 -2.89 -5.15 9.29
N ILE A 223 -2.33 -5.43 10.45
CA ILE A 223 -3.10 -5.49 11.69
C ILE A 223 -3.40 -4.06 12.14
N LEU A 224 -4.65 -3.77 12.51
CA LEU A 224 -5.02 -2.47 13.08
C LEU A 224 -4.25 -2.24 14.38
N THR A 225 -3.22 -1.44 14.29
CA THR A 225 -2.31 -1.14 15.39
C THR A 225 -2.59 0.25 15.92
N PRO A 226 -2.87 0.41 17.22
CA PRO A 226 -3.05 1.72 17.86
C PRO A 226 -1.69 2.42 18.01
N LEU A 227 -1.18 2.97 16.91
CA LEU A 227 0.14 3.60 16.89
C LEU A 227 0.21 4.79 17.85
N PRO A 228 1.25 4.91 18.67
CA PRO A 228 1.44 6.07 19.54
C PRO A 228 1.35 7.39 18.76
N GLY A 229 0.50 8.30 19.22
CA GLY A 229 0.21 9.54 18.53
C GLY A 229 -1.04 9.51 17.65
N SER A 230 -1.65 8.35 17.40
CA SER A 230 -2.95 8.25 16.75
C SER A 230 -4.11 8.57 17.71
N GLU A 231 -5.28 8.90 17.18
CA GLU A 231 -6.48 9.07 18.00
C GLU A 231 -6.91 7.74 18.64
N ASP A 232 -6.81 6.64 17.90
CA ASP A 232 -7.16 5.30 18.41
C ASP A 232 -6.31 4.94 19.64
N HIS A 233 -5.00 5.18 19.60
CA HIS A 233 -4.13 4.98 20.76
C HIS A 233 -4.59 5.80 21.97
N GLN A 234 -4.91 7.08 21.79
CA GLN A 234 -5.38 7.95 22.86
C GLN A 234 -6.73 7.49 23.44
N VAL A 235 -7.64 7.03 22.61
CA VAL A 235 -8.97 6.55 23.02
C VAL A 235 -8.85 5.25 23.82
N LEU A 236 -8.06 4.29 23.33
CA LEU A 236 -7.83 3.02 24.03
C LEU A 236 -7.13 3.24 25.36
N TRP A 237 -6.11 4.09 25.40
CA TRP A 237 -5.42 4.47 26.65
C TRP A 237 -6.38 5.05 27.68
N LYS A 238 -7.23 6.02 27.29
CA LYS A 238 -8.20 6.66 28.20
C LYS A 238 -9.27 5.69 28.70
N LYS A 239 -9.57 4.66 27.94
CA LYS A 239 -10.54 3.61 28.29
C LYS A 239 -9.90 2.46 29.08
N ASN A 240 -8.62 2.53 29.39
CA ASN A 240 -7.84 1.46 30.03
C ASN A 240 -7.97 0.11 29.28
N VAL A 241 -8.06 0.15 27.94
CA VAL A 241 -7.98 -1.07 27.16
C VAL A 241 -6.55 -1.58 27.19
N GLU A 242 -6.39 -2.90 27.33
CA GLU A 242 -5.07 -3.52 27.36
C GLU A 242 -4.31 -3.25 26.06
N MET A 243 -3.11 -2.73 26.20
CA MET A 243 -2.14 -2.51 25.14
C MET A 243 -0.78 -3.04 25.59
N ASP A 244 -0.08 -3.71 24.69
CA ASP A 244 1.24 -4.28 25.01
C ASP A 244 2.25 -3.17 25.35
N ALA A 245 3.07 -3.40 26.35
CA ALA A 245 4.09 -2.44 26.76
C ALA A 245 5.33 -2.44 25.86
N ASP A 246 5.55 -3.50 25.08
CA ASP A 246 6.67 -3.59 24.13
C ASP A 246 6.32 -2.90 22.81
N LEU A 247 6.84 -1.68 22.63
CA LEU A 247 6.64 -0.91 21.42
C LEU A 247 7.27 -1.55 20.15
N ASN A 248 8.11 -2.58 20.29
CA ASN A 248 8.66 -3.26 19.13
C ASN A 248 7.63 -4.11 18.37
N ILE A 249 6.51 -4.47 19.00
CA ILE A 249 5.43 -5.20 18.35
C ILE A 249 4.33 -4.29 17.74
N TYR A 250 4.51 -2.96 17.78
CA TYR A 250 3.63 -1.99 17.10
C TYR A 250 4.07 -1.82 15.64
N ASP A 251 4.28 -2.93 14.97
CA ASP A 251 4.85 -3.03 13.62
C ASP A 251 3.82 -3.34 12.52
N VAL A 252 2.53 -3.25 12.84
CA VAL A 252 1.37 -3.50 11.96
C VAL A 252 1.20 -4.97 11.50
N GLU A 253 1.99 -5.88 12.04
CA GLU A 253 1.91 -7.34 11.78
C GLU A 253 1.70 -8.17 13.06
N HIS A 254 1.89 -7.59 14.25
CA HIS A 254 1.60 -8.22 15.53
C HIS A 254 0.37 -7.60 16.20
N VAL A 255 -0.38 -8.43 16.92
CA VAL A 255 -1.51 -7.96 17.73
C VAL A 255 -0.99 -7.42 19.06
N CYS A 256 -1.15 -6.13 19.28
CA CYS A 256 -0.68 -5.42 20.48
C CYS A 256 -1.81 -4.85 21.37
N THR A 257 -3.08 -5.15 21.07
CA THR A 257 -4.24 -4.70 21.86
C THR A 257 -5.37 -5.72 21.81
N ALA A 258 -6.35 -5.56 22.70
CA ALA A 258 -7.55 -6.41 22.72
C ALA A 258 -8.51 -6.05 21.59
N HIS A 259 -9.24 -7.06 21.09
CA HIS A 259 -10.28 -6.90 20.09
C HIS A 259 -11.66 -7.33 20.65
N PRO A 260 -12.78 -6.63 20.33
CA PRO A 260 -14.08 -6.94 20.93
C PRO A 260 -14.69 -8.28 20.50
N LYS A 261 -14.24 -8.86 19.38
CA LYS A 261 -14.86 -10.08 18.78
C LYS A 261 -13.85 -11.18 18.41
N MET A 262 -12.57 -10.94 18.57
CA MET A 262 -11.51 -11.92 18.27
C MET A 262 -10.55 -12.01 19.45
N SER A 263 -10.10 -13.20 19.78
CA SER A 263 -8.92 -13.39 20.62
C SER A 263 -7.66 -12.94 19.87
N LYS A 264 -6.57 -12.72 20.60
CA LYS A 264 -5.28 -12.39 20.00
C LYS A 264 -4.86 -13.44 18.96
N GLN A 265 -5.01 -14.71 19.29
CA GLN A 265 -4.64 -15.83 18.40
C GLN A 265 -5.50 -15.84 17.13
N GLU A 266 -6.82 -15.71 17.24
CA GLU A 266 -7.71 -15.68 16.08
C GLU A 266 -7.37 -14.51 15.14
N TRP A 267 -6.98 -13.36 15.69
CA TRP A 267 -6.60 -12.19 14.89
C TRP A 267 -5.25 -12.39 14.18
N GLU A 268 -4.26 -12.97 14.86
CA GLU A 268 -2.98 -13.34 14.25
C GLU A 268 -3.16 -14.43 13.19
N ASP A 269 -3.96 -15.46 13.47
CA ASP A 269 -4.25 -16.55 12.53
C ASP A 269 -4.93 -16.03 11.25
N ILE A 270 -5.96 -15.21 11.38
CA ILE A 270 -6.65 -14.66 10.20
C ILE A 270 -5.75 -13.68 9.41
N TYR A 271 -4.82 -12.98 10.06
CA TYR A 271 -3.83 -12.17 9.36
C TYR A 271 -2.94 -13.03 8.45
N HIS A 272 -2.40 -14.13 8.95
CA HIS A 272 -1.60 -15.05 8.14
C HIS A 272 -2.44 -15.76 7.06
N GLU A 273 -3.67 -16.14 7.37
CA GLU A 273 -4.60 -16.74 6.43
C GLU A 273 -4.95 -15.77 5.28
N ALA A 274 -5.11 -14.48 5.56
CA ALA A 274 -5.42 -13.45 4.57
C ALA A 274 -4.36 -13.42 3.44
N TRP A 275 -3.08 -13.52 3.78
CA TRP A 275 -2.00 -13.62 2.81
C TRP A 275 -2.10 -14.88 1.96
N ALA A 276 -2.36 -16.03 2.57
CA ALA A 276 -2.51 -17.30 1.86
C ALA A 276 -3.73 -17.32 0.92
N LEU A 277 -4.85 -16.73 1.34
CA LEU A 277 -6.05 -16.61 0.52
C LEU A 277 -5.81 -15.74 -0.71
N TYR A 278 -5.31 -14.51 -0.52
CA TYR A 278 -5.14 -13.59 -1.64
C TYR A 278 -4.06 -14.04 -2.61
N TYR A 279 -2.92 -14.54 -2.12
CA TYR A 279 -1.81 -15.02 -2.94
C TYR A 279 -1.88 -16.52 -3.23
N SER A 280 -3.09 -17.09 -3.27
CA SER A 280 -3.30 -18.46 -3.72
C SER A 280 -2.86 -18.63 -5.20
N PRO A 281 -2.38 -19.82 -5.59
CA PRO A 281 -1.87 -20.06 -6.95
C PRO A 281 -2.90 -19.71 -8.04
N ASP A 282 -4.18 -19.99 -7.81
CA ASP A 282 -5.23 -19.73 -8.80
C ASP A 282 -5.56 -18.24 -8.90
N HIS A 283 -5.60 -17.53 -7.77
CA HIS A 283 -5.80 -16.09 -7.82
C HIS A 283 -4.59 -15.38 -8.47
N MET A 284 -3.37 -15.80 -8.19
CA MET A 284 -2.18 -15.25 -8.87
C MET A 284 -2.25 -15.42 -10.40
N LYS A 285 -2.75 -16.57 -10.91
CA LYS A 285 -2.99 -16.74 -12.36
C LYS A 285 -4.05 -15.77 -12.88
N THR A 286 -5.11 -15.53 -12.10
CA THR A 286 -6.15 -14.51 -12.43
C THR A 286 -5.53 -13.12 -12.52
N LEU A 287 -4.68 -12.73 -11.55
CA LEU A 287 -3.95 -11.45 -11.59
C LEU A 287 -3.07 -11.32 -12.84
N LEU A 288 -2.38 -12.41 -13.26
CA LEU A 288 -1.58 -12.41 -14.49
C LEU A 288 -2.45 -12.22 -15.74
N ARG A 289 -3.64 -12.85 -15.83
CA ARG A 289 -4.58 -12.66 -16.95
C ARG A 289 -5.11 -11.23 -16.99
N ARG A 290 -5.52 -10.69 -15.84
CA ARG A 290 -5.94 -9.29 -15.71
C ARG A 290 -4.84 -8.32 -16.16
N ALA A 291 -3.58 -8.60 -15.79
CA ALA A 291 -2.44 -7.78 -16.19
C ALA A 291 -2.23 -7.76 -17.72
N VAL A 292 -2.35 -8.92 -18.40
CA VAL A 292 -2.27 -8.98 -19.86
C VAL A 292 -3.40 -8.18 -20.51
N ALA A 293 -4.63 -8.35 -20.04
CA ALA A 293 -5.79 -7.65 -20.57
C ALA A 293 -5.71 -6.14 -20.41
N THR A 294 -5.09 -5.66 -19.33
CA THR A 294 -5.01 -4.22 -18.99
C THR A 294 -3.67 -3.57 -19.33
N GLY A 295 -2.73 -4.32 -19.93
CA GLY A 295 -1.41 -3.78 -20.32
C GLY A 295 -0.45 -3.52 -19.15
N VAL A 296 -0.71 -4.06 -17.95
CA VAL A 296 0.25 -4.04 -16.85
C VAL A 296 1.44 -4.96 -17.17
N PRO A 297 2.70 -4.49 -17.08
CA PRO A 297 3.86 -5.30 -17.45
C PRO A 297 4.02 -6.54 -16.57
N LEU A 298 3.88 -7.74 -17.18
CA LEU A 298 3.93 -9.03 -16.48
C LEU A 298 5.20 -9.23 -15.66
N ALA A 299 6.38 -8.90 -16.21
CA ALA A 299 7.64 -9.06 -15.50
C ALA A 299 7.69 -8.25 -14.19
N ARG A 300 7.04 -7.08 -14.17
CA ARG A 300 6.92 -6.26 -12.96
C ARG A 300 5.96 -6.91 -11.96
N LEU A 301 4.80 -7.37 -12.43
CA LEU A 301 3.83 -8.03 -11.56
C LEU A 301 4.39 -9.32 -10.97
N VAL A 302 5.01 -10.19 -11.77
CA VAL A 302 5.64 -11.44 -11.30
C VAL A 302 6.66 -11.16 -10.19
N LYS A 303 7.51 -10.15 -10.37
CA LYS A 303 8.50 -9.78 -9.33
C LYS A 303 7.85 -9.40 -8.00
N VAL A 304 6.76 -8.64 -8.05
CA VAL A 304 6.03 -8.23 -6.84
C VAL A 304 5.27 -9.43 -6.25
N LEU A 305 4.58 -10.23 -7.06
CA LEU A 305 3.88 -11.42 -6.59
C LEU A 305 4.81 -12.43 -5.93
N VAL A 306 6.02 -12.65 -6.48
CA VAL A 306 7.03 -13.50 -5.81
C VAL A 306 7.34 -12.98 -4.42
N SER A 307 7.61 -11.70 -4.26
CA SER A 307 7.92 -11.11 -2.95
C SER A 307 6.75 -11.27 -1.97
N PHE A 308 5.55 -10.91 -2.39
CA PHE A 308 4.38 -10.89 -1.52
C PHE A 308 3.85 -12.30 -1.17
N ALA A 309 3.93 -13.24 -2.11
CA ALA A 309 3.50 -14.62 -1.88
C ALA A 309 4.51 -15.43 -1.04
N THR A 310 5.78 -15.02 -0.96
CA THR A 310 6.80 -15.82 -0.28
C THR A 310 7.27 -15.25 1.05
N THR A 311 7.20 -13.94 1.24
CA THR A 311 7.79 -13.30 2.43
C THR A 311 7.11 -13.75 3.72
N VAL A 312 5.78 -13.63 3.80
CA VAL A 312 5.06 -13.99 5.03
C VAL A 312 5.23 -15.49 5.35
N PRO A 313 4.97 -16.44 4.43
CA PRO A 313 5.10 -17.86 4.77
C PRO A 313 6.53 -18.34 4.97
N LEU A 314 7.55 -17.67 4.41
CA LEU A 314 8.95 -18.11 4.56
C LEU A 314 9.70 -17.39 5.67
N GLU A 315 9.40 -16.12 5.92
CA GLU A 315 10.15 -15.26 6.83
C GLU A 315 9.34 -14.84 8.06
N ASN A 316 8.02 -15.05 8.04
CA ASN A 316 7.09 -14.62 9.08
C ASN A 316 7.23 -13.12 9.40
N VAL A 317 7.36 -12.31 8.36
CA VAL A 317 7.42 -10.84 8.45
C VAL A 317 6.67 -10.21 7.29
N HIS A 318 6.23 -8.97 7.50
CA HIS A 318 5.57 -8.20 6.45
C HIS A 318 6.49 -7.95 5.25
N PRO A 319 6.00 -8.02 3.99
CA PRO A 319 6.81 -7.83 2.78
C PRO A 319 7.58 -6.50 2.75
N LEU A 320 7.10 -5.46 3.37
CA LEU A 320 7.81 -4.17 3.49
C LEU A 320 9.04 -4.22 4.39
N GLN A 321 9.10 -5.19 5.31
CA GLN A 321 10.22 -5.33 6.26
C GLN A 321 11.28 -6.32 5.78
N SER A 322 10.99 -7.08 4.73
CA SER A 322 11.83 -8.21 4.35
C SER A 322 12.92 -7.87 3.34
N GLY A 323 14.06 -8.58 3.49
CA GLY A 323 14.80 -9.02 2.33
C GLY A 323 14.31 -10.42 1.96
N LEU A 324 14.45 -10.86 0.71
CA LEU A 324 13.89 -12.12 0.21
C LEU A 324 14.38 -13.40 0.90
N LEU A 325 15.41 -13.35 1.70
CA LEU A 325 15.91 -14.48 2.50
C LEU A 325 16.68 -13.92 3.70
N ARG A 326 16.03 -13.90 4.85
CA ARG A 326 16.61 -13.37 6.09
C ARG A 326 17.34 -14.51 6.84
N LEU A 327 18.46 -14.92 6.30
CA LEU A 327 19.30 -15.91 6.97
C LEU A 327 20.31 -15.19 7.87
N LYS A 328 20.29 -15.50 9.17
CA LYS A 328 21.20 -14.92 10.15
C LYS A 328 22.11 -16.00 10.72
N THR A 329 23.42 -15.73 10.67
CA THR A 329 24.43 -16.58 11.29
C THR A 329 24.58 -16.25 12.80
N PRO A 330 25.20 -17.12 13.59
CA PRO A 330 25.41 -16.84 15.03
C PRO A 330 26.20 -15.56 15.30
N SER A 331 27.04 -15.10 14.36
CA SER A 331 27.81 -13.86 14.47
C SER A 331 26.96 -12.59 14.32
N GLU A 332 25.75 -12.70 13.77
CA GLU A 332 24.82 -11.58 13.57
C GLU A 332 23.79 -11.44 14.71
N ARG A 333 23.86 -12.33 15.72
CA ARG A 333 23.02 -12.22 16.92
C ARG A 333 23.48 -11.07 17.81
N ARG A 334 22.53 -10.53 18.59
CA ARG A 334 22.87 -9.57 19.64
C ARG A 334 23.85 -10.21 20.64
N PRO A 335 24.86 -9.47 21.12
CA PRO A 335 25.90 -9.99 22.02
C PRO A 335 25.37 -10.59 23.33
N ASP A 336 24.25 -10.09 23.82
CA ASP A 336 23.59 -10.46 25.08
C ASP A 336 22.70 -11.71 24.98
N LEU A 337 22.44 -12.23 23.77
CA LEU A 337 21.65 -13.44 23.60
C LEU A 337 22.52 -14.70 23.73
N PRO A 338 22.03 -15.76 24.41
CA PRO A 338 22.77 -17.00 24.55
C PRO A 338 23.05 -17.62 23.17
N ARG A 339 24.28 -18.10 22.99
CA ARG A 339 24.68 -18.81 21.77
C ARG A 339 24.10 -20.21 21.78
N GLU A 340 23.43 -20.56 20.70
CA GLU A 340 22.91 -21.90 20.50
C GLU A 340 24.05 -22.90 20.23
N ASN A 341 23.83 -24.15 20.62
CA ASN A 341 24.82 -25.22 20.35
C ASN A 341 25.05 -25.36 18.85
N PRO A 342 26.30 -25.26 18.35
CA PRO A 342 26.60 -25.36 16.92
C PRO A 342 26.11 -26.66 16.26
N LEU A 343 26.08 -27.79 16.99
CA LEU A 343 25.59 -29.08 16.47
C LEU A 343 24.07 -29.09 16.21
N VAL A 344 23.31 -28.19 16.84
CA VAL A 344 21.88 -28.02 16.62
C VAL A 344 21.64 -26.89 15.61
N PHE A 345 22.38 -25.81 15.74
CA PHE A 345 22.23 -24.63 14.88
C PHE A 345 22.51 -24.92 13.41
N TRP A 346 23.66 -25.51 13.07
CA TRP A 346 24.06 -25.64 11.67
C TRP A 346 23.20 -26.59 10.85
N PRO A 347 22.78 -27.77 11.34
CA PRO A 347 21.85 -28.62 10.61
C PRO A 347 20.49 -27.95 10.38
N ARG A 348 19.94 -27.27 11.40
CA ARG A 348 18.69 -26.51 11.28
C ARG A 348 18.85 -25.38 10.28
N PHE A 349 19.91 -24.59 10.36
CA PHE A 349 20.20 -23.49 9.44
C PHE A 349 20.34 -23.97 7.99
N ALA A 350 21.04 -25.08 7.76
CA ALA A 350 21.19 -25.65 6.42
C ALA A 350 19.84 -26.13 5.85
N TRP A 351 19.01 -26.79 6.66
CA TRP A 351 17.67 -27.22 6.26
C TRP A 351 16.74 -26.01 5.99
N GLU A 352 16.74 -25.04 6.85
CA GLU A 352 15.96 -23.81 6.68
C GLU A 352 16.38 -23.06 5.40
N THR A 353 17.68 -22.91 5.19
CA THR A 353 18.24 -22.29 3.98
C THR A 353 17.79 -23.05 2.73
N PHE A 354 17.93 -24.37 2.70
CA PHE A 354 17.49 -25.20 1.58
C PHE A 354 15.97 -25.04 1.33
N ARG A 355 15.15 -25.17 2.36
CA ARG A 355 13.69 -25.06 2.27
C ARG A 355 13.26 -23.69 1.72
N LYS A 356 13.82 -22.60 2.23
CA LYS A 356 13.52 -21.23 1.79
C LYS A 356 13.91 -21.02 0.32
N HIS A 357 15.11 -21.43 -0.06
CA HIS A 357 15.57 -21.31 -1.46
C HIS A 357 14.77 -22.18 -2.42
N ALA A 358 14.47 -23.42 -2.07
CA ALA A 358 13.66 -24.31 -2.89
C ALA A 358 12.24 -23.78 -3.09
N SER A 359 11.59 -23.29 -2.03
CA SER A 359 10.26 -22.69 -2.10
C SER A 359 10.25 -21.42 -2.95
N LEU A 360 11.21 -20.52 -2.73
CA LEU A 360 11.35 -19.30 -3.53
C LEU A 360 11.58 -19.63 -5.01
N ALA A 361 12.49 -20.54 -5.32
CA ALA A 361 12.76 -20.98 -6.69
C ALA A 361 11.52 -21.59 -7.34
N GLY A 362 10.79 -22.45 -6.62
CA GLY A 362 9.53 -23.03 -7.09
C GLY A 362 8.49 -21.97 -7.43
N THR A 363 8.33 -20.97 -6.57
CA THR A 363 7.39 -19.86 -6.81
C THR A 363 7.81 -19.02 -8.02
N ILE A 364 9.11 -18.69 -8.14
CA ILE A 364 9.64 -17.93 -9.29
C ILE A 364 9.39 -18.69 -10.60
N ILE A 365 9.75 -19.98 -10.64
CA ILE A 365 9.58 -20.84 -11.81
C ILE A 365 8.11 -20.95 -12.17
N GLY A 366 7.24 -21.27 -11.20
CA GLY A 366 5.81 -21.47 -11.40
C GLY A 366 5.13 -20.21 -11.95
N LEU A 367 5.41 -19.03 -11.35
CA LEU A 367 4.85 -17.76 -11.81
C LEU A 367 5.43 -17.34 -13.17
N THR A 368 6.71 -17.56 -13.43
CA THR A 368 7.33 -17.24 -14.72
C THR A 368 6.75 -18.08 -15.84
N ILE A 369 6.59 -19.39 -15.63
CA ILE A 369 5.96 -20.29 -16.59
C ILE A 369 4.50 -19.88 -16.82
N SER A 370 3.74 -19.62 -15.75
CA SER A 370 2.35 -19.18 -15.85
C SER A 370 2.23 -17.88 -16.64
N ALA A 371 3.06 -16.88 -16.34
CA ALA A 371 3.09 -15.61 -17.05
C ALA A 371 3.44 -15.80 -18.54
N PHE A 372 4.41 -16.67 -18.85
CA PHE A 372 4.79 -16.99 -20.23
C PHE A 372 3.64 -17.64 -21.01
N LEU A 373 3.00 -18.66 -20.44
CA LEU A 373 1.87 -19.36 -21.09
C LEU A 373 0.70 -18.39 -21.28
N ILE A 374 0.28 -17.67 -20.24
CA ILE A 374 -0.83 -16.71 -20.29
C ILE A 374 -0.55 -15.61 -21.32
N SER A 375 0.68 -15.12 -21.44
CA SER A 375 1.02 -14.08 -22.42
C SER A 375 0.87 -14.51 -23.88
N ARG A 376 0.92 -15.82 -24.14
CA ARG A 376 0.79 -16.43 -25.48
C ARG A 376 -0.63 -16.86 -25.82
N GLU A 377 -1.51 -16.98 -24.84
CA GLU A 377 -2.90 -17.29 -25.07
C GLU A 377 -3.59 -16.11 -25.77
N ALA A 378 -4.14 -16.32 -26.97
CA ALA A 378 -4.86 -15.27 -27.73
C ALA A 378 -6.01 -14.65 -26.91
N LYS A 379 -6.70 -15.48 -26.10
CA LYS A 379 -7.80 -15.06 -25.21
C LYS A 379 -7.34 -14.18 -24.05
N SER A 380 -6.06 -14.16 -23.70
CA SER A 380 -5.59 -13.37 -22.53
C SER A 380 -5.67 -11.87 -22.77
N LYS A 381 -5.54 -11.40 -24.02
CA LYS A 381 -5.67 -9.98 -24.36
C LYS A 381 -7.11 -9.48 -24.28
N THR A 382 -8.06 -10.36 -24.41
CA THR A 382 -9.51 -10.09 -24.33
C THR A 382 -10.13 -10.68 -23.06
N TYR A 383 -9.28 -11.07 -22.10
CA TYR A 383 -9.76 -11.62 -20.85
C TYR A 383 -10.61 -10.59 -20.12
N MET A 384 -11.79 -11.03 -19.71
CA MET A 384 -12.75 -10.23 -18.96
C MET A 384 -13.34 -11.11 -17.86
N ASP A 385 -13.34 -10.63 -16.67
CA ASP A 385 -14.02 -11.21 -15.52
C ASP A 385 -14.84 -10.13 -14.80
N GLN A 386 -15.53 -10.51 -13.72
CA GLN A 386 -16.37 -9.57 -12.99
C GLN A 386 -15.60 -8.34 -12.53
N ALA A 387 -14.34 -8.50 -12.08
CA ALA A 387 -13.51 -7.38 -11.64
C ALA A 387 -13.19 -6.38 -12.76
N LEU A 388 -12.96 -6.85 -13.98
CA LEU A 388 -12.63 -5.99 -15.13
C LEU A 388 -13.86 -5.46 -15.85
N THR A 389 -15.05 -6.02 -15.62
CA THR A 389 -16.28 -5.58 -16.27
C THR A 389 -16.67 -4.20 -15.74
N PRO A 390 -16.84 -3.17 -16.59
CA PRO A 390 -17.41 -1.90 -16.18
C PRO A 390 -18.80 -2.12 -15.60
N VAL A 391 -19.11 -1.47 -14.49
CA VAL A 391 -20.42 -1.59 -13.84
C VAL A 391 -21.29 -0.43 -14.31
N ALA A 392 -22.43 -0.75 -14.91
CA ALA A 392 -23.49 0.22 -15.16
C ALA A 392 -24.13 0.61 -13.81
N ASP A 393 -24.61 1.85 -13.69
CA ASP A 393 -25.17 2.36 -12.42
C ASP A 393 -26.36 1.53 -11.90
N ASP A 394 -27.07 0.81 -12.77
CA ASP A 394 -28.18 -0.08 -12.47
C ASP A 394 -27.76 -1.52 -12.09
N GLU A 395 -26.54 -1.94 -12.42
CA GLU A 395 -26.01 -3.27 -12.08
C GLU A 395 -25.24 -3.29 -10.74
N GLU A 396 -24.99 -2.14 -10.14
CA GLU A 396 -24.31 -2.05 -8.84
C GLU A 396 -24.97 -2.88 -7.74
N GLU A 397 -26.28 -3.12 -7.81
CA GLU A 397 -27.03 -3.93 -6.83
C GLU A 397 -26.65 -5.40 -6.80
N THR A 398 -26.04 -5.94 -7.84
CA THR A 398 -25.72 -7.38 -7.92
C THR A 398 -24.38 -7.73 -7.28
N LEU A 399 -23.52 -6.75 -7.05
CA LEU A 399 -22.19 -6.99 -6.50
C LEU A 399 -22.25 -7.33 -5.00
N SER A 400 -21.52 -8.36 -4.61
CA SER A 400 -21.33 -8.74 -3.22
C SER A 400 -20.74 -7.61 -2.37
N LEU A 401 -19.89 -6.76 -2.97
CA LEU A 401 -19.35 -5.56 -2.37
C LEU A 401 -20.43 -4.66 -1.75
N PHE A 402 -21.60 -4.59 -2.37
CA PHE A 402 -22.72 -3.73 -1.90
C PHE A 402 -23.80 -4.49 -1.15
N THR A 403 -23.96 -5.78 -1.39
CA THR A 403 -25.08 -6.56 -0.86
C THR A 403 -24.76 -7.34 0.41
N LYS A 404 -23.49 -7.61 0.70
CA LYS A 404 -23.07 -8.46 1.84
C LYS A 404 -23.09 -7.77 3.20
N THR A 405 -23.16 -6.44 3.24
CA THR A 405 -23.26 -5.69 4.50
C THR A 405 -24.43 -4.71 4.47
N ALA A 406 -25.06 -4.47 5.62
CA ALA A 406 -26.12 -3.47 5.74
C ALA A 406 -25.62 -2.06 5.34
N GLY A 407 -24.38 -1.72 5.72
CA GLY A 407 -23.73 -0.46 5.33
C GLY A 407 -23.50 -0.35 3.82
N GLY A 408 -23.16 -1.47 3.15
CA GLY A 408 -23.02 -1.51 1.68
C GLY A 408 -24.34 -1.23 0.98
N THR A 409 -25.40 -1.92 1.37
CA THR A 409 -26.75 -1.70 0.84
C THR A 409 -27.22 -0.26 1.07
N ALA A 410 -26.98 0.30 2.26
CA ALA A 410 -27.32 1.69 2.58
C ALA A 410 -26.54 2.69 1.73
N ALA A 411 -25.25 2.42 1.46
CA ALA A 411 -24.39 3.28 0.63
C ALA A 411 -24.91 3.37 -0.82
N VAL A 412 -25.29 2.24 -1.41
CA VAL A 412 -25.88 2.19 -2.77
C VAL A 412 -27.21 2.92 -2.81
N SER A 413 -28.11 2.65 -1.84
CA SER A 413 -29.40 3.33 -1.75
C SER A 413 -29.26 4.85 -1.62
N HIS A 414 -28.24 5.32 -0.88
CA HIS A 414 -27.97 6.75 -0.75
C HIS A 414 -27.54 7.37 -2.10
N VAL A 415 -26.62 6.71 -2.82
CA VAL A 415 -26.14 7.20 -4.13
C VAL A 415 -27.29 7.31 -5.13
N ARG A 416 -28.17 6.32 -5.19
CA ARG A 416 -29.37 6.34 -6.05
C ARG A 416 -30.30 7.49 -5.73
N LYS A 417 -30.63 7.67 -4.45
CA LYS A 417 -31.49 8.77 -4.01
C LYS A 417 -30.91 10.14 -4.41
N VAL A 418 -29.60 10.32 -4.28
CA VAL A 418 -28.92 11.55 -4.71
C VAL A 418 -29.01 11.73 -6.22
N ALA A 419 -28.77 10.65 -7.01
CA ALA A 419 -28.85 10.69 -8.46
C ALA A 419 -30.27 11.03 -8.96
N GLU A 420 -31.30 10.45 -8.37
CA GLU A 420 -32.71 10.73 -8.66
C GLU A 420 -33.04 12.21 -8.37
N LEU A 421 -32.65 12.73 -7.22
CA LEU A 421 -32.86 14.12 -6.84
C LEU A 421 -32.16 15.11 -7.82
N THR A 422 -31.00 14.74 -8.32
CA THR A 422 -30.26 15.55 -9.30
C THR A 422 -30.94 15.53 -10.66
N ARG A 423 -31.49 14.37 -11.11
CA ARG A 423 -32.24 14.26 -12.36
C ARG A 423 -33.58 15.01 -12.35
N THR A 424 -34.22 15.12 -11.18
CA THR A 424 -35.49 15.85 -11.04
C THR A 424 -35.32 17.37 -10.87
N ALA A 425 -34.08 17.82 -10.64
CA ALA A 425 -33.74 19.24 -10.49
C ALA A 425 -33.33 19.92 -11.83
N HIS A 426 -33.26 19.16 -12.89
CA HIS A 426 -33.05 19.58 -14.29
C HIS A 426 -34.30 19.29 -15.13
#